data_581cac005fde80873602073e59575c31
#
_entry.id   581cac005fde80873602073e59575c31
#
_cell.length_a   1.000
_cell.length_b   1.000
_cell.length_c   1.000
_cell.angle_alpha   90.00
_cell.angle_beta   90.00
_cell.angle_gamma   90.00
#
_symmetry.space_group_name_H-M   'P 1'
#
loop_
_entity.id
_entity.type
_entity.pdbx_description
1 polymer ?
#
loop_
_entity_poly.entity_id
_entity_poly.type
_entity_poly.pdbx_seq_one_letter_code
_entity_poly.pdbx_strand_id
1 'polypeptide(L)'
;MRARVHIKSHPLHPILVVFPLGLWITSLVFDLIGVAAGNNLLWAAGFYCIIGGCIMAALSAVAGVIDLFSVVPPNSSGRNRGYIHGGLNSLALLLFISIAAYRGNALTSPGGLPILLSVIGVVVILVSGWLGGTLVYRNQIGVDRRYAGAGKLRERTLKSFNDPVINKAELADGQMLLASIDGQRVVVGRCGEGIFAFADHCTHKGGPLSDGALVGCTVQCPWHGSQFDVTTGRVVSGPAEHKIVTYETEARQGEIYVKKPDRGGQKKAA
;
A
#
# COMPACT_ATOMS: atom_id res chain seq x y z
N MET A 1 2.03 7.43 -2.02
CA MET A 1 3.12 6.42 -2.20
C MET A 1 2.96 5.77 -3.59
N ARG A 2 3.93 5.97 -4.49
CA ARG A 2 3.87 5.43 -5.86
C ARG A 2 4.09 3.91 -5.83
N ALA A 3 3.32 3.14 -6.60
CA ALA A 3 3.51 1.70 -6.74
C ALA A 3 4.91 1.38 -7.30
N ARG A 4 5.52 0.28 -6.85
CA ARG A 4 6.81 -0.19 -7.35
C ARG A 4 6.66 -0.81 -8.73
N VAL A 5 5.58 -1.59 -8.91
CA VAL A 5 5.26 -2.25 -10.19
C VAL A 5 4.30 -1.36 -10.98
N HIS A 6 4.85 -0.61 -11.93
CA HIS A 6 4.07 0.35 -12.73
C HIS A 6 4.62 0.51 -14.15
N ILE A 7 3.77 0.92 -15.10
CA ILE A 7 4.14 1.37 -16.45
C ILE A 7 3.77 2.83 -16.56
N LYS A 8 4.74 3.70 -16.84
CA LYS A 8 4.54 5.17 -16.95
C LYS A 8 3.70 5.74 -15.81
N SER A 9 4.00 5.35 -14.57
CA SER A 9 3.29 5.73 -13.33
C SER A 9 1.90 5.11 -13.12
N HIS A 10 1.42 4.25 -14.02
CA HIS A 10 0.17 3.52 -13.83
C HIS A 10 0.45 2.20 -13.10
N PRO A 11 -0.09 2.00 -11.90
CA PRO A 11 0.17 0.79 -11.11
C PRO A 11 -0.43 -0.44 -11.78
N LEU A 12 0.36 -1.51 -11.94
CA LEU A 12 -0.08 -2.71 -12.66
C LEU A 12 -1.11 -3.53 -11.88
N HIS A 13 -0.96 -3.64 -10.55
CA HIS A 13 -1.89 -4.42 -9.74
C HIS A 13 -3.37 -4.00 -9.93
N PRO A 14 -3.75 -2.71 -9.79
CA PRO A 14 -5.12 -2.26 -10.04
C PRO A 14 -5.60 -2.45 -11.48
N ILE A 15 -4.70 -2.43 -12.45
CA ILE A 15 -5.06 -2.69 -13.86
C ILE A 15 -5.40 -4.16 -14.07
N LEU A 16 -4.60 -5.06 -13.47
CA LEU A 16 -4.76 -6.50 -13.66
C LEU A 16 -5.94 -7.08 -12.88
N VAL A 17 -6.26 -6.54 -11.71
CA VAL A 17 -7.31 -7.07 -10.81
C VAL A 17 -8.72 -6.98 -11.40
N VAL A 18 -8.95 -6.10 -12.36
CA VAL A 18 -10.26 -5.97 -13.02
C VAL A 18 -10.65 -7.23 -13.79
N PHE A 19 -9.67 -7.97 -14.32
CA PHE A 19 -9.91 -9.19 -15.09
C PHE A 19 -10.45 -10.34 -14.22
N PRO A 20 -9.79 -10.79 -13.14
CA PRO A 20 -10.33 -11.86 -12.30
C PRO A 20 -11.68 -11.45 -11.69
N LEU A 21 -11.86 -10.20 -11.28
CA LEU A 21 -13.13 -9.73 -10.75
C LEU A 21 -14.25 -9.87 -11.78
N GLY A 22 -14.05 -9.37 -13.01
CA GLY A 22 -15.04 -9.46 -14.09
C GLY A 22 -15.29 -10.91 -14.51
N LEU A 23 -14.23 -11.69 -14.73
CA LEU A 23 -14.33 -13.06 -15.23
C LEU A 23 -15.01 -14.00 -14.24
N TRP A 24 -14.72 -13.94 -12.95
CA TRP A 24 -15.34 -14.81 -11.95
C TRP A 24 -16.81 -14.46 -11.69
N ILE A 25 -17.18 -13.18 -11.69
CA ILE A 25 -18.59 -12.77 -11.63
C ILE A 25 -19.34 -13.27 -12.88
N THR A 26 -18.75 -13.05 -14.07
CA THR A 26 -19.35 -13.50 -15.34
C THR A 26 -19.48 -15.02 -15.41
N SER A 27 -18.51 -15.78 -14.85
CA SER A 27 -18.59 -17.23 -14.80
C SER A 27 -19.81 -17.71 -14.01
N LEU A 28 -20.06 -17.12 -12.85
CA LEU A 28 -21.23 -17.43 -12.02
C LEU A 28 -22.53 -17.13 -12.76
N VAL A 29 -22.62 -15.99 -13.46
CA VAL A 29 -23.79 -15.61 -14.26
C VAL A 29 -24.02 -16.63 -15.38
N PHE A 30 -22.97 -17.01 -16.11
CA PHE A 30 -23.08 -18.00 -17.18
C PHE A 30 -23.48 -19.38 -16.65
N ASP A 31 -22.94 -19.82 -15.53
CA ASP A 31 -23.29 -21.09 -14.92
C ASP A 31 -24.76 -21.09 -14.47
N LEU A 32 -25.27 -20.02 -13.85
CA LEU A 32 -26.66 -19.91 -13.41
C LEU A 32 -27.64 -19.91 -14.60
N ILE A 33 -27.37 -19.09 -15.63
CA ILE A 33 -28.23 -19.03 -16.82
C ILE A 33 -28.13 -20.36 -17.58
N GLY A 34 -26.94 -20.93 -17.70
CA GLY A 34 -26.71 -22.19 -18.40
C GLY A 34 -27.45 -23.36 -17.75
N VAL A 35 -27.48 -23.42 -16.39
CA VAL A 35 -28.25 -24.45 -15.67
C VAL A 35 -29.76 -24.24 -15.89
N ALA A 36 -30.24 -23.00 -15.78
CA ALA A 36 -31.66 -22.69 -15.99
C ALA A 36 -32.14 -22.99 -17.44
N ALA A 37 -31.27 -22.77 -18.42
CA ALA A 37 -31.58 -22.98 -19.85
C ALA A 37 -31.16 -24.35 -20.41
N GLY A 38 -30.46 -25.18 -19.62
CA GLY A 38 -29.90 -26.44 -20.08
C GLY A 38 -28.84 -26.26 -21.20
N ASN A 39 -28.10 -25.13 -21.17
CA ASN A 39 -27.22 -24.72 -22.24
C ASN A 39 -25.75 -24.98 -21.92
N ASN A 40 -25.16 -26.00 -22.54
CA ASN A 40 -23.78 -26.42 -22.33
C ASN A 40 -22.72 -25.42 -22.84
N LEU A 41 -23.06 -24.57 -23.81
CA LEU A 41 -22.16 -23.52 -24.29
C LEU A 41 -21.96 -22.46 -23.24
N LEU A 42 -22.98 -22.13 -22.45
CA LEU A 42 -22.86 -21.22 -21.30
C LEU A 42 -22.04 -21.84 -20.18
N TRP A 43 -22.17 -23.14 -19.90
CA TRP A 43 -21.29 -23.84 -18.96
C TRP A 43 -19.84 -23.79 -19.42
N ALA A 44 -19.56 -23.99 -20.69
CA ALA A 44 -18.21 -23.90 -21.25
C ALA A 44 -17.65 -22.46 -21.11
N ALA A 45 -18.45 -21.46 -21.48
CA ALA A 45 -18.06 -20.07 -21.30
C ALA A 45 -17.74 -19.71 -19.81
N GLY A 46 -18.60 -20.17 -18.90
CA GLY A 46 -18.36 -20.01 -17.44
C GLY A 46 -17.05 -20.68 -16.99
N PHE A 47 -16.80 -21.91 -17.45
CA PHE A 47 -15.58 -22.65 -17.16
C PHE A 47 -14.31 -21.91 -17.62
N TYR A 48 -14.29 -21.43 -18.87
CA TYR A 48 -13.14 -20.68 -19.39
C TYR A 48 -12.97 -19.33 -18.73
N CYS A 49 -14.06 -18.68 -18.28
CA CYS A 49 -13.97 -17.50 -17.44
C CYS A 49 -13.31 -17.80 -16.08
N ILE A 50 -13.58 -18.96 -15.46
CA ILE A 50 -12.89 -19.39 -14.25
C ILE A 50 -11.38 -19.50 -14.49
N ILE A 51 -10.98 -20.24 -15.55
CA ILE A 51 -9.57 -20.44 -15.90
C ILE A 51 -8.85 -19.10 -16.16
N GLY A 52 -9.44 -18.27 -17.04
CA GLY A 52 -8.89 -16.95 -17.35
C GLY A 52 -8.76 -16.06 -16.11
N GLY A 53 -9.77 -16.10 -15.25
CA GLY A 53 -9.76 -15.40 -13.97
C GLY A 53 -8.62 -15.86 -13.04
N CYS A 54 -8.38 -17.19 -12.96
CA CYS A 54 -7.27 -17.74 -12.15
C CYS A 54 -5.90 -17.30 -12.66
N ILE A 55 -5.69 -17.32 -13.98
CA ILE A 55 -4.42 -16.86 -14.59
C ILE A 55 -4.19 -15.38 -14.28
N MET A 56 -5.20 -14.54 -14.51
CA MET A 56 -5.08 -13.10 -14.28
C MET A 56 -4.95 -12.75 -12.79
N ALA A 57 -5.60 -13.52 -11.90
CA ALA A 57 -5.44 -13.36 -10.46
C ALA A 57 -4.01 -13.66 -10.02
N ALA A 58 -3.40 -14.72 -10.52
CA ALA A 58 -1.99 -15.05 -10.23
C ALA A 58 -1.04 -13.95 -10.71
N LEU A 59 -1.21 -13.42 -11.92
CA LEU A 59 -0.41 -12.31 -12.45
C LEU A 59 -0.60 -11.03 -11.61
N SER A 60 -1.83 -10.72 -11.24
CA SER A 60 -2.13 -9.58 -10.38
C SER A 60 -1.54 -9.72 -8.98
N ALA A 61 -1.54 -10.95 -8.42
CA ALA A 61 -0.98 -11.24 -7.10
C ALA A 61 0.53 -10.96 -7.04
N VAL A 62 1.28 -11.27 -8.10
CA VAL A 62 2.72 -10.97 -8.17
C VAL A 62 2.97 -9.47 -8.01
N ALA A 63 2.27 -8.63 -8.76
CA ALA A 63 2.41 -7.18 -8.65
C ALA A 63 1.98 -6.66 -7.27
N GLY A 64 0.88 -7.19 -6.71
CA GLY A 64 0.37 -6.81 -5.39
C GLY A 64 1.31 -7.18 -4.25
N VAL A 65 1.94 -8.35 -4.29
CA VAL A 65 2.93 -8.80 -3.29
C VAL A 65 4.17 -7.91 -3.33
N ILE A 66 4.68 -7.60 -4.52
CA ILE A 66 5.84 -6.69 -4.66
C ILE A 66 5.50 -5.32 -4.05
N ASP A 67 4.33 -4.75 -4.38
CA ASP A 67 3.92 -3.45 -3.84
C ASP A 67 3.70 -3.50 -2.32
N LEU A 68 3.10 -4.58 -1.80
CA LEU A 68 2.88 -4.75 -0.36
C LEU A 68 4.19 -4.68 0.43
N PHE A 69 5.24 -5.36 -0.04
CA PHE A 69 6.50 -5.42 0.70
C PHE A 69 7.45 -4.26 0.42
N SER A 70 7.36 -3.61 -0.75
CA SER A 70 8.28 -2.52 -1.12
C SER A 70 7.72 -1.11 -0.92
N VAL A 71 6.38 -0.94 -0.92
CA VAL A 71 5.75 0.40 -0.88
C VAL A 71 5.01 0.65 0.42
N VAL A 72 4.27 -0.36 0.92
CA VAL A 72 3.43 -0.18 2.11
C VAL A 72 4.30 -0.12 3.37
N PRO A 73 4.23 0.95 4.17
CA PRO A 73 5.06 1.11 5.37
C PRO A 73 4.89 -0.07 6.33
N PRO A 74 5.98 -0.60 6.89
CA PRO A 74 5.91 -1.63 7.93
C PRO A 74 5.19 -1.12 9.17
N ASN A 75 4.58 -2.03 9.94
CA ASN A 75 3.88 -1.72 11.20
C ASN A 75 2.78 -0.65 11.04
N SER A 76 2.10 -0.62 9.89
CA SER A 76 1.03 0.33 9.60
C SER A 76 -0.31 -0.36 9.41
N SER A 77 -1.40 0.38 9.61
CA SER A 77 -2.74 -0.11 9.30
C SER A 77 -2.92 -0.47 7.82
N GLY A 78 -2.16 0.18 6.93
CA GLY A 78 -2.10 -0.17 5.51
C GLY A 78 -1.51 -1.56 5.29
N ARG A 79 -0.41 -1.90 6.00
CA ARG A 79 0.22 -3.22 5.94
C ARG A 79 -0.72 -4.32 6.44
N ASN A 80 -1.40 -4.10 7.56
CA ASN A 80 -2.35 -5.07 8.11
C ASN A 80 -3.53 -5.29 7.16
N ARG A 81 -4.11 -4.22 6.60
CA ARG A 81 -5.16 -4.34 5.58
C ARG A 81 -4.66 -5.04 4.32
N GLY A 82 -3.42 -4.79 3.90
CA GLY A 82 -2.78 -5.47 2.78
C GLY A 82 -2.68 -6.98 2.98
N TYR A 83 -2.33 -7.44 4.18
CA TYR A 83 -2.33 -8.87 4.52
C TYR A 83 -3.72 -9.49 4.45
N ILE A 84 -4.75 -8.83 5.01
CA ILE A 84 -6.13 -9.32 4.96
C ILE A 84 -6.62 -9.37 3.51
N HIS A 85 -6.40 -8.30 2.74
CA HIS A 85 -6.75 -8.23 1.32
C HIS A 85 -6.06 -9.33 0.50
N GLY A 86 -4.76 -9.52 0.69
CA GLY A 86 -4.00 -10.59 0.03
C GLY A 86 -4.49 -12.00 0.43
N GLY A 87 -4.78 -12.22 1.71
CA GLY A 87 -5.31 -13.49 2.21
C GLY A 87 -6.68 -13.83 1.61
N LEU A 88 -7.61 -12.86 1.53
CA LEU A 88 -8.92 -13.04 0.90
C LEU A 88 -8.81 -13.34 -0.60
N ASN A 89 -7.92 -12.64 -1.32
CA ASN A 89 -7.69 -12.92 -2.74
C ASN A 89 -7.05 -14.30 -2.97
N SER A 90 -6.14 -14.73 -2.09
CA SER A 90 -5.56 -16.08 -2.13
C SER A 90 -6.62 -17.15 -1.88
N LEU A 91 -7.51 -16.91 -0.90
CA LEU A 91 -8.65 -17.81 -0.63
C LEU A 91 -9.57 -17.91 -1.87
N ALA A 92 -9.93 -16.78 -2.49
CA ALA A 92 -10.75 -16.76 -3.69
C ALA A 92 -10.09 -17.54 -4.85
N LEU A 93 -8.78 -17.27 -5.07
CA LEU A 93 -8.02 -17.99 -6.11
C LEU A 93 -8.05 -19.52 -5.89
N LEU A 94 -7.81 -19.98 -4.66
CA LEU A 94 -7.86 -21.40 -4.32
C LEU A 94 -9.26 -21.99 -4.52
N LEU A 95 -10.33 -21.26 -4.17
CA LEU A 95 -11.71 -21.68 -4.39
C LEU A 95 -11.98 -21.88 -5.90
N PHE A 96 -11.63 -20.89 -6.73
CA PHE A 96 -11.89 -20.99 -8.19
C PHE A 96 -11.01 -22.05 -8.88
N ILE A 97 -9.76 -22.26 -8.42
CA ILE A 97 -8.94 -23.39 -8.87
C ILE A 97 -9.61 -24.72 -8.50
N SER A 98 -10.12 -24.84 -7.28
CA SER A 98 -10.81 -26.06 -6.82
C SER A 98 -12.08 -26.33 -7.61
N ILE A 99 -12.85 -25.28 -7.95
CA ILE A 99 -14.04 -25.37 -8.80
C ILE A 99 -13.66 -25.88 -10.19
N ALA A 100 -12.62 -25.32 -10.80
CA ALA A 100 -12.16 -25.75 -12.13
C ALA A 100 -11.69 -27.22 -12.12
N ALA A 101 -10.90 -27.60 -11.10
CA ALA A 101 -10.44 -28.99 -10.94
C ALA A 101 -11.58 -29.98 -10.71
N TYR A 102 -12.57 -29.62 -9.90
CA TYR A 102 -13.74 -30.45 -9.62
C TYR A 102 -14.60 -30.66 -10.88
N ARG A 103 -14.80 -29.60 -11.68
CA ARG A 103 -15.57 -29.67 -12.92
C ARG A 103 -14.89 -30.54 -14.00
N GLY A 104 -13.56 -30.48 -14.06
CA GLY A 104 -12.70 -31.27 -14.95
C GLY A 104 -12.97 -31.09 -16.45
N ASN A 105 -14.21 -30.71 -16.87
CA ASN A 105 -14.62 -30.54 -18.24
C ASN A 105 -15.55 -29.32 -18.39
N ALA A 106 -15.31 -28.53 -19.46
CA ALA A 106 -16.06 -27.32 -19.75
C ALA A 106 -17.54 -27.58 -20.09
N LEU A 107 -17.86 -28.72 -20.73
CA LEU A 107 -19.20 -29.05 -21.17
C LEU A 107 -20.05 -29.76 -20.10
N THR A 108 -19.49 -30.06 -18.95
CA THR A 108 -20.20 -30.66 -17.81
C THR A 108 -20.99 -29.59 -17.05
N SER A 109 -22.24 -29.89 -16.71
CA SER A 109 -23.05 -29.03 -15.85
C SER A 109 -22.30 -28.75 -14.54
N PRO A 110 -22.21 -27.49 -14.07
CA PRO A 110 -21.48 -27.17 -12.87
C PRO A 110 -22.00 -27.86 -11.61
N GLY A 111 -23.30 -28.22 -11.57
CA GLY A 111 -23.91 -28.77 -10.34
C GLY A 111 -24.03 -27.77 -9.22
N GLY A 112 -24.66 -28.22 -8.11
CA GLY A 112 -24.94 -27.33 -6.97
C GLY A 112 -23.70 -26.90 -6.19
N LEU A 113 -22.74 -27.81 -5.96
CA LEU A 113 -21.54 -27.51 -5.18
C LEU A 113 -20.62 -26.46 -5.84
N PRO A 114 -20.24 -26.57 -7.13
CA PRO A 114 -19.48 -25.53 -7.83
C PRO A 114 -20.19 -24.18 -7.83
N ILE A 115 -21.51 -24.13 -8.02
CA ILE A 115 -22.27 -22.89 -7.98
C ILE A 115 -22.21 -22.26 -6.59
N LEU A 116 -22.43 -23.05 -5.52
CA LEU A 116 -22.32 -22.57 -4.14
C LEU A 116 -20.91 -22.00 -3.85
N LEU A 117 -19.87 -22.72 -4.24
CA LEU A 117 -18.48 -22.26 -4.06
C LEU A 117 -18.20 -21.01 -4.88
N SER A 118 -18.75 -20.88 -6.09
CA SER A 118 -18.63 -19.67 -6.90
C SER A 118 -19.31 -18.47 -6.24
N VAL A 119 -20.48 -18.65 -5.65
CA VAL A 119 -21.16 -17.59 -4.87
C VAL A 119 -20.29 -17.15 -3.69
N ILE A 120 -19.75 -18.09 -2.92
CA ILE A 120 -18.84 -17.79 -1.81
C ILE A 120 -17.60 -17.04 -2.33
N GLY A 121 -16.98 -17.52 -3.41
CA GLY A 121 -15.81 -16.87 -4.03
C GLY A 121 -16.11 -15.44 -4.47
N VAL A 122 -17.27 -15.20 -5.11
CA VAL A 122 -17.72 -13.86 -5.51
C VAL A 122 -17.91 -12.95 -4.29
N VAL A 123 -18.54 -13.42 -3.23
CA VAL A 123 -18.68 -12.64 -2.00
C VAL A 123 -17.30 -12.26 -1.42
N VAL A 124 -16.37 -13.22 -1.37
CA VAL A 124 -15.00 -12.99 -0.89
C VAL A 124 -14.28 -11.93 -1.71
N ILE A 125 -14.35 -11.97 -3.05
CA ILE A 125 -13.71 -10.96 -3.89
C ILE A 125 -14.35 -9.57 -3.79
N LEU A 126 -15.65 -9.49 -3.55
CA LEU A 126 -16.34 -8.21 -3.33
C LEU A 126 -15.88 -7.56 -2.02
N VAL A 127 -15.79 -8.34 -0.93
CA VAL A 127 -15.24 -7.87 0.36
C VAL A 127 -13.78 -7.46 0.20
N SER A 128 -12.97 -8.27 -0.51
CA SER A 128 -11.59 -7.94 -0.79
C SER A 128 -11.46 -6.68 -1.65
N GLY A 129 -12.33 -6.49 -2.64
CA GLY A 129 -12.38 -5.29 -3.48
C GLY A 129 -12.66 -4.02 -2.66
N TRP A 130 -13.57 -4.09 -1.69
CA TRP A 130 -13.83 -2.99 -0.75
C TRP A 130 -12.59 -2.65 0.10
N LEU A 131 -11.86 -3.66 0.59
CA LEU A 131 -10.59 -3.45 1.29
C LEU A 131 -9.52 -2.85 0.37
N GLY A 132 -9.44 -3.31 -0.89
CA GLY A 132 -8.57 -2.74 -1.92
C GLY A 132 -8.86 -1.26 -2.15
N GLY A 133 -10.14 -0.89 -2.26
CA GLY A 133 -10.57 0.50 -2.31
C GLY A 133 -10.11 1.30 -1.08
N THR A 134 -10.19 0.72 0.12
CA THR A 134 -9.68 1.37 1.34
C THR A 134 -8.17 1.59 1.29
N LEU A 135 -7.39 0.62 0.76
CA LEU A 135 -5.94 0.78 0.56
C LEU A 135 -5.61 1.92 -0.40
N VAL A 136 -6.37 2.07 -1.49
CA VAL A 136 -6.15 3.14 -2.47
C VAL A 136 -6.64 4.49 -1.95
N TYR A 137 -7.90 4.59 -1.53
CA TYR A 137 -8.52 5.90 -1.25
C TYR A 137 -8.21 6.43 0.16
N ARG A 138 -8.10 5.58 1.18
CA ARG A 138 -7.78 6.01 2.55
C ARG A 138 -6.29 5.98 2.85
N ASN A 139 -5.59 4.92 2.46
CA ASN A 139 -4.17 4.78 2.71
C ASN A 139 -3.30 5.33 1.57
N GLN A 140 -3.92 5.69 0.44
CA GLN A 140 -3.27 6.31 -0.74
C GLN A 140 -2.08 5.49 -1.27
N ILE A 141 -2.21 4.16 -1.17
CA ILE A 141 -1.21 3.23 -1.68
C ILE A 141 -1.35 3.13 -3.19
N GLY A 142 -0.25 3.21 -3.92
CA GLY A 142 -0.23 3.20 -5.38
C GLY A 142 -0.64 4.52 -6.05
N VAL A 143 -1.04 5.54 -5.29
CA VAL A 143 -1.43 6.86 -5.82
C VAL A 143 -0.18 7.68 -6.11
N ASP A 144 0.01 8.08 -7.37
CA ASP A 144 1.07 9.01 -7.79
C ASP A 144 0.57 10.45 -7.61
N ARG A 145 1.05 11.12 -6.59
CA ARG A 145 0.71 12.53 -6.29
C ARG A 145 1.68 13.49 -6.96
N ARG A 146 1.79 13.44 -8.28
CA ARG A 146 2.74 14.28 -9.03
C ARG A 146 2.70 15.74 -8.63
N TYR A 147 1.51 16.31 -8.50
CA TYR A 147 1.34 17.71 -8.15
C TYR A 147 1.63 17.97 -6.66
N ALA A 148 1.22 17.08 -5.77
CA ALA A 148 1.57 17.16 -4.34
C ALA A 148 3.04 16.85 -4.08
N GLY A 149 3.69 16.10 -4.99
CA GLY A 149 5.11 15.80 -4.97
C GLY A 149 6.00 16.86 -5.65
N ALA A 150 5.41 17.92 -6.26
CA ALA A 150 6.18 19.00 -6.86
C ALA A 150 7.08 19.63 -5.79
N GLY A 151 8.39 19.69 -6.06
CA GLY A 151 9.37 20.18 -5.11
C GLY A 151 9.85 19.15 -4.06
N LYS A 152 9.31 17.93 -4.01
CA LYS A 152 9.87 16.86 -3.17
C LYS A 152 11.18 16.33 -3.74
N LEU A 153 12.13 16.14 -2.85
CA LEU A 153 13.41 15.53 -3.18
C LEU A 153 13.26 14.01 -3.34
N ARG A 154 14.17 13.40 -4.11
CA ARG A 154 14.19 11.94 -4.27
C ARG A 154 14.62 11.28 -2.97
N GLU A 155 13.99 10.16 -2.63
CA GLU A 155 14.40 9.31 -1.52
C GLU A 155 15.88 8.91 -1.66
N ARG A 156 16.62 9.00 -0.53
CA ARG A 156 18.01 8.58 -0.44
C ARG A 156 18.13 7.34 0.45
N THR A 157 18.95 6.38 0.03
CA THR A 157 19.29 5.20 0.84
C THR A 157 20.73 5.31 1.30
N LEU A 158 20.93 5.31 2.61
CA LEU A 158 22.21 5.46 3.28
C LEU A 158 22.53 4.20 4.10
N LYS A 159 23.79 3.80 4.15
CA LYS A 159 24.22 2.61 4.88
C LYS A 159 24.39 2.88 6.38
N SER A 160 24.67 4.13 6.75
CA SER A 160 25.00 4.52 8.13
C SER A 160 24.51 5.92 8.47
N PHE A 161 24.26 6.16 9.75
CA PHE A 161 24.01 7.50 10.29
C PHE A 161 25.25 8.42 10.23
N ASN A 162 26.41 7.88 9.86
CA ASN A 162 27.61 8.67 9.62
C ASN A 162 27.70 9.23 8.19
N ASP A 163 26.78 8.82 7.30
CA ASP A 163 26.73 9.31 5.93
C ASP A 163 25.96 10.64 5.87
N PRO A 164 26.37 11.62 5.04
CA PRO A 164 25.61 12.85 4.86
C PRO A 164 24.28 12.57 4.17
N VAL A 165 23.21 13.14 4.70
CA VAL A 165 21.86 12.94 4.16
C VAL A 165 21.62 13.84 2.95
N ILE A 166 21.99 15.13 3.04
CA ILE A 166 21.75 16.13 1.99
C ILE A 166 22.62 17.36 2.23
N ASN A 167 22.96 18.08 1.17
CA ASN A 167 23.53 19.41 1.33
C ASN A 167 22.43 20.41 1.74
N LYS A 168 22.69 21.27 2.73
CA LYS A 168 21.74 22.27 3.23
C LYS A 168 21.17 23.16 2.12
N ALA A 169 22.00 23.50 1.10
CA ALA A 169 21.59 24.33 -0.02
C ALA A 169 20.57 23.64 -0.96
N GLU A 170 20.53 22.31 -0.98
CA GLU A 170 19.57 21.54 -1.80
C GLU A 170 18.17 21.43 -1.16
N LEU A 171 18.04 21.77 0.14
CA LEU A 171 16.79 21.65 0.89
C LEU A 171 16.18 23.05 1.08
N ALA A 172 15.18 23.39 0.28
CA ALA A 172 14.49 24.68 0.42
C ALA A 172 13.53 24.67 1.63
N ASP A 173 13.13 25.87 2.06
CA ASP A 173 12.16 26.02 3.15
C ASP A 173 10.83 25.32 2.81
N GLY A 174 10.25 24.63 3.79
CA GLY A 174 9.04 23.82 3.61
C GLY A 174 9.25 22.50 2.86
N GLN A 175 10.47 22.18 2.41
CA GLN A 175 10.76 20.89 1.76
C GLN A 175 11.10 19.80 2.75
N MET A 176 10.80 18.56 2.33
CA MET A 176 11.15 17.34 3.07
C MET A 176 11.82 16.33 2.15
N LEU A 177 12.82 15.63 2.70
CA LEU A 177 13.49 14.49 2.08
C LEU A 177 13.24 13.24 2.93
N LEU A 178 12.83 12.14 2.30
CA LEU A 178 12.85 10.81 2.93
C LEU A 178 14.24 10.20 2.76
N ALA A 179 14.85 9.80 3.87
CA ALA A 179 16.08 9.02 3.91
C ALA A 179 15.84 7.67 4.57
N SER A 180 16.28 6.59 3.95
CA SER A 180 16.38 5.28 4.57
C SER A 180 17.80 5.10 5.08
N ILE A 181 18.02 5.19 6.38
CA ILE A 181 19.34 5.14 7.03
C ILE A 181 19.40 3.86 7.86
N ASP A 182 20.31 2.93 7.51
CA ASP A 182 20.43 1.64 8.20
C ASP A 182 19.05 0.93 8.36
N GLY A 183 18.23 0.98 7.28
CA GLY A 183 16.87 0.42 7.25
C GLY A 183 15.80 1.23 8.01
N GLN A 184 16.16 2.33 8.66
CA GLN A 184 15.22 3.22 9.34
C GLN A 184 14.75 4.34 8.40
N ARG A 185 13.44 4.56 8.34
CA ARG A 185 12.86 5.64 7.55
C ARG A 185 12.84 6.93 8.36
N VAL A 186 13.63 7.90 7.92
CA VAL A 186 13.79 9.21 8.56
C VAL A 186 13.44 10.30 7.56
N VAL A 187 12.64 11.27 7.97
CA VAL A 187 12.35 12.47 7.19
C VAL A 187 13.28 13.58 7.66
N VAL A 188 13.95 14.25 6.73
CA VAL A 188 14.71 15.47 6.98
C VAL A 188 13.96 16.62 6.31
N GLY A 189 13.62 17.65 7.08
CA GLY A 189 12.85 18.79 6.62
C GLY A 189 13.48 20.12 7.02
N ARG A 190 13.23 21.16 6.24
CA ARG A 190 13.62 22.53 6.57
C ARG A 190 12.40 23.37 6.92
N CYS A 191 12.47 24.08 8.06
CA CYS A 191 11.53 25.13 8.37
C CYS A 191 12.28 26.38 8.83
N GLY A 192 12.16 27.43 8.06
CA GLY A 192 12.98 28.64 8.21
C GLY A 192 14.47 28.33 8.07
N GLU A 193 15.28 28.74 9.05
CA GLU A 193 16.72 28.44 9.07
C GLU A 193 17.04 27.07 9.67
N GLY A 194 16.07 26.41 10.33
CA GLY A 194 16.26 25.13 11.01
C GLY A 194 16.13 23.93 10.10
N ILE A 195 16.99 22.92 10.31
CA ILE A 195 16.86 21.60 9.71
C ILE A 195 16.46 20.62 10.81
N PHE A 196 15.41 19.86 10.58
CA PHE A 196 14.83 18.93 11.54
C PHE A 196 14.74 17.53 10.97
N ALA A 197 14.92 16.52 11.81
CA ALA A 197 14.77 15.13 11.40
C ALA A 197 13.79 14.40 12.33
N PHE A 198 12.92 13.58 11.76
CA PHE A 198 11.91 12.82 12.48
C PHE A 198 11.57 11.50 11.81
N ALA A 199 11.02 10.56 12.57
CA ALA A 199 10.62 9.26 12.04
C ALA A 199 9.51 9.40 10.99
N ASP A 200 9.63 8.70 9.88
CA ASP A 200 8.60 8.63 8.83
C ASP A 200 7.45 7.71 9.22
N HIS A 201 6.88 7.93 10.39
CA HIS A 201 5.84 7.07 10.96
C HIS A 201 4.88 7.89 11.81
N CYS A 202 3.64 8.06 11.32
CA CYS A 202 2.57 8.69 12.09
C CYS A 202 2.12 7.77 13.22
N THR A 203 2.13 8.26 14.46
CA THR A 203 1.80 7.50 15.67
C THR A 203 0.33 7.11 15.79
N HIS A 204 -0.56 7.67 14.93
CA HIS A 204 -1.97 7.25 14.88
C HIS A 204 -2.15 5.87 14.23
N LYS A 205 -1.77 5.72 12.96
CA LYS A 205 -1.99 4.47 12.17
C LYS A 205 -0.84 4.13 11.22
N GLY A 206 0.36 4.64 11.50
CA GLY A 206 1.57 4.32 10.75
C GLY A 206 1.67 4.95 9.37
N GLY A 207 0.94 6.02 9.07
CA GLY A 207 1.03 6.71 7.79
C GLY A 207 2.40 7.38 7.59
N PRO A 208 2.91 7.44 6.34
CA PRO A 208 4.20 8.04 6.04
C PRO A 208 4.10 9.58 6.11
N LEU A 209 4.86 10.18 7.01
CA LEU A 209 4.89 11.64 7.17
C LEU A 209 5.61 12.32 6.00
N SER A 210 6.57 11.64 5.36
CA SER A 210 7.25 12.10 4.15
C SER A 210 6.32 12.38 2.98
N ASP A 211 5.17 11.70 2.92
CA ASP A 211 4.13 11.92 1.91
C ASP A 211 3.17 13.06 2.29
N GLY A 212 3.32 13.61 3.48
CA GLY A 212 2.53 14.72 3.99
C GLY A 212 2.97 16.10 3.48
N ALA A 213 2.48 17.13 4.13
CA ALA A 213 2.88 18.51 3.90
C ALA A 213 3.60 19.08 5.14
N LEU A 214 4.70 19.80 4.92
CA LEU A 214 5.36 20.59 5.92
C LEU A 214 4.97 22.06 5.72
N VAL A 215 4.28 22.63 6.69
CA VAL A 215 3.84 24.02 6.67
C VAL A 215 4.39 24.70 7.94
N GLY A 216 5.28 25.67 7.75
CA GLY A 216 6.11 26.12 8.85
C GLY A 216 6.87 24.95 9.47
N CYS A 217 6.86 24.81 10.79
CA CYS A 217 7.47 23.68 11.47
C CYS A 217 6.46 22.59 11.88
N THR A 218 5.33 22.47 11.15
CA THR A 218 4.29 21.47 11.40
C THR A 218 4.16 20.53 10.22
N VAL A 219 4.35 19.22 10.43
CA VAL A 219 4.09 18.19 9.42
C VAL A 219 2.71 17.59 9.60
N GLN A 220 1.94 17.51 8.49
CA GLN A 220 0.62 16.89 8.48
C GLN A 220 0.65 15.51 7.82
N CYS A 221 0.13 14.51 8.55
CA CYS A 221 -0.01 13.15 8.04
C CYS A 221 -1.05 13.10 6.91
N PRO A 222 -0.72 12.48 5.76
CA PRO A 222 -1.62 12.46 4.61
C PRO A 222 -2.79 11.49 4.77
N TRP A 223 -2.76 10.57 5.75
CA TRP A 223 -3.80 9.56 5.89
C TRP A 223 -5.03 10.07 6.65
N HIS A 224 -4.82 10.74 7.80
CA HIS A 224 -5.93 11.15 8.65
C HIS A 224 -5.75 12.56 9.23
N GLY A 225 -4.78 13.33 8.72
CA GLY A 225 -4.64 14.74 9.06
C GLY A 225 -3.97 15.04 10.41
N SER A 226 -3.45 14.03 11.14
CA SER A 226 -2.68 14.29 12.37
C SER A 226 -1.52 15.24 12.08
N GLN A 227 -1.33 16.23 12.94
CA GLN A 227 -0.30 17.25 12.81
C GLN A 227 0.70 17.16 13.94
N PHE A 228 1.98 17.30 13.60
CA PHE A 228 3.09 17.19 14.53
C PHE A 228 4.06 18.36 14.35
N ASP A 229 4.48 18.95 15.45
CA ASP A 229 5.60 19.88 15.48
C ASP A 229 6.91 19.11 15.23
N VAL A 230 7.63 19.43 14.17
CA VAL A 230 8.85 18.70 13.78
C VAL A 230 10.05 19.01 14.68
N THR A 231 9.99 20.08 15.48
CA THR A 231 11.07 20.47 16.38
C THR A 231 11.04 19.67 17.68
N THR A 232 9.84 19.33 18.16
CA THR A 232 9.62 18.66 19.45
C THR A 232 9.03 17.27 19.33
N GLY A 233 8.48 16.95 18.16
CA GLY A 233 7.72 15.74 17.90
C GLY A 233 6.29 15.76 18.47
N ARG A 234 5.87 16.80 19.18
CA ARG A 234 4.56 16.87 19.85
C ARG A 234 3.41 16.88 18.86
N VAL A 235 2.28 16.29 19.27
CA VAL A 235 1.02 16.38 18.53
C VAL A 235 0.50 17.82 18.65
N VAL A 236 0.27 18.45 17.50
CA VAL A 236 -0.39 19.76 17.37
C VAL A 236 -1.90 19.57 17.20
N SER A 237 -2.30 18.55 16.38
CA SER A 237 -3.71 18.20 16.16
C SER A 237 -3.85 16.71 15.91
N GLY A 238 -4.91 16.10 16.49
CA GLY A 238 -5.22 14.68 16.35
C GLY A 238 -5.64 14.27 14.93
N PRO A 239 -5.93 12.96 14.74
CA PRO A 239 -6.27 11.95 15.75
C PRO A 239 -5.09 11.20 16.42
N ALA A 240 -3.84 11.55 16.16
CA ALA A 240 -2.71 11.00 16.92
C ALA A 240 -2.72 11.51 18.38
N GLU A 241 -2.35 10.64 19.33
CA GLU A 241 -2.28 10.95 20.75
C GLU A 241 -0.84 10.99 21.28
N HIS A 242 0.08 10.38 20.54
CA HIS A 242 1.47 10.25 20.95
C HIS A 242 2.42 11.02 20.02
N LYS A 243 3.48 11.56 20.59
CA LYS A 243 4.51 12.27 19.84
C LYS A 243 5.24 11.37 18.86
N ILE A 244 5.74 11.93 17.75
CA ILE A 244 6.67 11.26 16.85
C ILE A 244 8.09 11.29 17.42
N VAL A 245 8.92 10.35 16.98
CA VAL A 245 10.35 10.35 17.31
C VAL A 245 11.05 11.42 16.49
N THR A 246 11.83 12.27 17.14
CA THR A 246 12.72 13.25 16.51
C THR A 246 14.17 12.82 16.67
N TYR A 247 15.02 13.24 15.73
CA TYR A 247 16.46 12.97 15.71
C TYR A 247 17.20 14.30 15.75
N GLU A 248 18.37 14.31 16.38
CA GLU A 248 19.27 15.46 16.28
C GLU A 248 19.89 15.54 14.90
N THR A 249 20.02 16.76 14.39
CA THR A 249 20.70 17.04 13.13
C THR A 249 21.97 17.83 13.39
N GLU A 250 23.00 17.61 12.58
CA GLU A 250 24.25 18.34 12.62
C GLU A 250 24.66 18.78 11.22
N ALA A 251 25.03 20.05 11.07
CA ALA A 251 25.57 20.57 9.81
C ALA A 251 27.11 20.60 9.91
N ARG A 252 27.79 19.93 8.97
CA ARG A 252 29.24 19.94 8.82
C ARG A 252 29.60 20.31 7.39
N GLN A 253 30.32 21.38 7.17
CA GLN A 253 30.74 21.85 5.83
C GLN A 253 29.57 21.96 4.82
N GLY A 254 28.37 22.35 5.29
CA GLY A 254 27.18 22.45 4.46
C GLY A 254 26.38 21.14 4.29
N GLU A 255 26.94 20.01 4.66
CA GLU A 255 26.27 18.72 4.66
C GLU A 255 25.50 18.48 5.96
N ILE A 256 24.30 17.91 5.86
CA ILE A 256 23.42 17.59 6.99
C ILE A 256 23.58 16.11 7.35
N TYR A 257 23.84 15.86 8.61
CA TYR A 257 23.90 14.55 9.23
C TYR A 257 22.76 14.37 10.22
N VAL A 258 22.25 13.15 10.33
CA VAL A 258 21.26 12.75 11.33
C VAL A 258 21.97 11.90 12.37
N LYS A 259 21.90 12.29 13.65
CA LYS A 259 22.51 11.50 14.71
C LYS A 259 21.67 10.27 15.03
N LYS A 260 22.35 9.14 15.28
CA LYS A 260 21.69 7.94 15.76
C LYS A 260 21.02 8.22 17.09
N PRO A 261 19.73 7.84 17.29
CA PRO A 261 19.10 8.03 18.59
C PRO A 261 19.80 7.21 19.66
N ASP A 262 20.07 7.83 20.80
CA ASP A 262 20.55 7.09 21.96
C ASP A 262 19.53 6.04 22.38
N ARG A 263 19.95 4.77 22.51
CA ARG A 263 19.07 3.63 22.84
C ARG A 263 18.39 3.74 24.21
N GLY A 264 18.69 4.78 24.99
CA GLY A 264 18.18 5.01 26.35
C GLY A 264 16.74 5.53 26.46
N GLY A 265 16.11 6.00 25.37
CA GLY A 265 14.80 6.69 25.42
C GLY A 265 13.61 5.94 24.79
N GLN A 266 13.83 4.81 24.14
CA GLN A 266 12.75 4.04 23.52
C GLN A 266 12.16 3.00 24.49
N LYS A 267 11.35 3.42 25.47
CA LYS A 267 10.31 2.52 25.98
C LYS A 267 9.35 2.25 24.84
N LYS A 268 9.27 0.96 24.42
CA LYS A 268 8.29 0.47 23.45
C LYS A 268 6.91 1.01 23.84
N ALA A 269 6.32 1.85 22.99
CA ALA A 269 4.88 2.04 23.00
C ALA A 269 4.27 0.75 22.47
N ALA A 270 3.65 0.00 23.37
CA ALA A 270 2.90 -1.21 23.09
C ALA A 270 1.60 -0.88 22.33
#